data_fea68ccf2552f4ac2b851b627f809054
#
_entry.id   fea68ccf2552f4ac2b851b627f809054
#
_cell.length_a   1.000
_cell.length_b   1.000
_cell.length_c   1.000
_cell.angle_alpha   90.00
_cell.angle_beta   90.00
_cell.angle_gamma   90.00
#
_symmetry.space_group_name_H-M   'P 1'
#
loop_
_entity.id
_entity.type
_entity.pdbx_description
1 polymer ?
#
loop_
_entity_poly.entity_id
_entity_poly.type
_entity_poly.pdbx_seq_one_letter_code
_entity_poly.pdbx_strand_id
1 'polypeptide(L)'
;MAIRITKVYTRTGDTGSTRLVGGKKVAKDAARIEAYGTIDELNSVLGLARVFNDDLKDKLPASKQLDDIFRRLQNELFDLGSELATPPDFSYEGMFRIGDGEVKSLERIIDTCQEDLEPLNSFILPGGGKVGGFLHQARTVCRRAERDILRFSREEEVSPWPFKYVNRLSDLLFVLSRWVSKKLSEPEYLWERGLRGSKIRTRKTKRVTKNRSARKKGA
;
A
#
# COMPACT_ATOMS: atom_id res chain seq x y z
N MET A 1 4.40 4.85 28.16
CA MET A 1 3.63 3.77 28.84
C MET A 1 3.65 2.52 27.96
N ALA A 2 3.98 1.35 28.49
CA ALA A 2 3.97 0.10 27.68
C ALA A 2 2.53 -0.34 27.43
N ILE A 3 2.15 -0.53 26.16
CA ILE A 3 0.84 -1.09 25.79
C ILE A 3 0.83 -2.56 26.16
N ARG A 4 -0.13 -2.99 26.99
CA ARG A 4 -0.31 -4.39 27.38
C ARG A 4 -1.70 -4.85 26.94
N ILE A 5 -1.76 -5.70 25.92
CA ILE A 5 -3.00 -6.32 25.43
C ILE A 5 -3.13 -7.69 26.08
N THR A 6 -4.05 -7.83 27.05
CA THR A 6 -4.28 -9.08 27.78
C THR A 6 -5.54 -9.81 27.33
N LYS A 7 -6.48 -9.10 26.69
CA LYS A 7 -7.74 -9.65 26.24
C LYS A 7 -8.13 -8.98 24.91
N VAL A 8 -8.34 -9.79 23.87
CA VAL A 8 -8.63 -9.29 22.51
C VAL A 8 -10.11 -8.92 22.35
N TYR A 9 -11.03 -9.74 22.85
CA TYR A 9 -12.46 -9.42 22.77
C TYR A 9 -13.03 -9.01 24.13
N THR A 10 -13.86 -7.96 24.13
CA THR A 10 -14.53 -7.42 25.33
C THR A 10 -16.05 -7.46 25.22
N ARG A 11 -16.60 -7.78 24.04
CA ARG A 11 -18.04 -7.77 23.69
C ARG A 11 -18.73 -6.41 23.84
N THR A 12 -17.98 -5.35 24.16
CA THR A 12 -18.56 -4.00 24.35
C THR A 12 -18.99 -3.33 23.05
N GLY A 13 -18.50 -3.85 21.91
CA GLY A 13 -18.78 -3.33 20.56
C GLY A 13 -19.88 -4.08 19.79
N ASP A 14 -20.53 -5.10 20.37
CA ASP A 14 -21.49 -5.97 19.67
C ASP A 14 -22.79 -5.25 19.29
N THR A 15 -23.03 -4.09 19.92
CA THR A 15 -24.21 -3.23 19.67
C THR A 15 -23.93 -2.12 18.63
N GLY A 16 -22.90 -2.23 17.81
CA GLY A 16 -22.58 -1.27 16.74
C GLY A 16 -21.88 0.00 17.21
N SER A 17 -21.35 0.03 18.43
CA SER A 17 -20.58 1.16 18.95
C SER A 17 -19.14 0.76 19.31
N THR A 18 -18.24 1.76 19.31
CA THR A 18 -16.85 1.60 19.75
C THR A 18 -16.42 2.80 20.60
N ARG A 19 -15.18 2.74 21.13
CA ARG A 19 -14.60 3.86 21.88
C ARG A 19 -13.38 4.40 21.14
N LEU A 20 -13.30 5.72 21.09
CA LEU A 20 -12.12 6.45 20.64
C LEU A 20 -11.02 6.43 21.71
N VAL A 21 -9.84 6.90 21.35
CA VAL A 21 -8.79 7.24 22.33
C VAL A 21 -9.37 8.26 23.32
N GLY A 22 -9.11 8.06 24.61
CA GLY A 22 -9.77 8.87 25.66
C GLY A 22 -11.16 8.38 26.09
N GLY A 23 -11.71 7.31 25.45
CA GLY A 23 -12.89 6.59 25.92
C GLY A 23 -14.24 7.11 25.41
N LYS A 24 -14.30 8.20 24.63
CA LYS A 24 -15.53 8.71 24.00
C LYS A 24 -16.18 7.61 23.16
N LYS A 25 -17.46 7.32 23.41
CA LYS A 25 -18.24 6.31 22.68
C LYS A 25 -18.78 6.91 21.38
N VAL A 26 -18.62 6.17 20.26
CA VAL A 26 -19.11 6.56 18.93
C VAL A 26 -19.72 5.36 18.21
N ALA A 27 -20.52 5.58 17.17
CA ALA A 27 -21.00 4.53 16.28
C ALA A 27 -19.85 3.98 15.43
N LYS A 28 -19.88 2.69 15.12
CA LYS A 28 -18.83 2.04 14.30
C LYS A 28 -18.84 2.48 12.84
N ASP A 29 -19.94 3.03 12.35
CA ASP A 29 -20.14 3.58 11.01
C ASP A 29 -19.90 5.09 10.92
N ALA A 30 -19.38 5.73 11.98
CA ALA A 30 -19.01 7.14 11.94
C ALA A 30 -17.85 7.38 10.94
N ALA A 31 -17.87 8.53 10.25
CA ALA A 31 -16.85 8.91 9.27
C ALA A 31 -15.42 8.86 9.83
N ARG A 32 -15.24 9.16 11.11
CA ARG A 32 -13.97 9.03 11.83
C ARG A 32 -13.48 7.60 11.88
N ILE A 33 -14.39 6.64 12.17
CA ILE A 33 -14.04 5.20 12.23
C ILE A 33 -13.64 4.68 10.86
N GLU A 34 -14.39 5.07 9.83
CA GLU A 34 -14.08 4.71 8.44
C GLU A 34 -12.70 5.25 8.03
N ALA A 35 -12.39 6.51 8.35
CA ALA A 35 -11.11 7.13 8.00
C ALA A 35 -9.91 6.36 8.57
N TYR A 36 -9.87 6.09 9.88
CA TYR A 36 -8.75 5.34 10.45
C TYR A 36 -8.80 3.84 10.14
N GLY A 37 -10.00 3.27 9.91
CA GLY A 37 -10.15 1.90 9.45
C GLY A 37 -9.55 1.69 8.05
N THR A 38 -9.72 2.65 7.14
CA THR A 38 -9.07 2.61 5.82
C THR A 38 -7.54 2.79 5.91
N ILE A 39 -7.05 3.54 6.90
CA ILE A 39 -5.60 3.63 7.18
C ILE A 39 -5.05 2.27 7.66
N ASP A 40 -5.79 1.54 8.50
CA ASP A 40 -5.41 0.20 8.94
C ASP A 40 -5.40 -0.81 7.78
N GLU A 41 -6.40 -0.74 6.89
CA GLU A 41 -6.41 -1.53 5.65
C GLU A 41 -5.19 -1.23 4.78
N LEU A 42 -4.85 0.05 4.58
CA LEU A 42 -3.65 0.47 3.83
C LEU A 42 -2.38 -0.12 4.46
N ASN A 43 -2.27 -0.07 5.78
CA ASN A 43 -1.14 -0.62 6.50
C ASN A 43 -1.01 -2.14 6.31
N SER A 44 -2.14 -2.85 6.30
CA SER A 44 -2.19 -4.29 6.05
C SER A 44 -1.74 -4.64 4.62
N VAL A 45 -2.18 -3.89 3.62
CA VAL A 45 -1.74 -4.07 2.21
C VAL A 45 -0.24 -3.78 2.06
N LEU A 46 0.26 -2.75 2.74
CA LEU A 46 1.70 -2.45 2.75
C LEU A 46 2.49 -3.57 3.41
N GLY A 47 1.94 -4.20 4.45
CA GLY A 47 2.49 -5.40 5.08
C GLY A 47 2.66 -6.55 4.10
N LEU A 48 1.69 -6.78 3.19
CA LEU A 48 1.82 -7.78 2.12
C LEU A 48 2.96 -7.44 1.15
N ALA A 49 3.08 -6.17 0.73
CA ALA A 49 4.21 -5.74 -0.10
C ALA A 49 5.56 -6.01 0.59
N ARG A 50 5.63 -5.76 1.90
CA ARG A 50 6.81 -6.00 2.72
C ARG A 50 7.17 -7.49 2.82
N VAL A 51 6.20 -8.38 3.03
CA VAL A 51 6.40 -9.84 3.05
C VAL A 51 7.00 -10.32 1.73
N PHE A 52 6.46 -9.87 0.60
CA PHE A 52 7.02 -10.25 -0.71
C PHE A 52 8.37 -9.58 -1.01
N ASN A 53 8.67 -8.43 -0.40
CA ASN A 53 10.01 -7.85 -0.48
C ASN A 53 11.06 -8.71 0.25
N ASP A 54 10.71 -9.40 1.32
CA ASP A 54 11.63 -10.32 2.01
C ASP A 54 12.07 -11.49 1.10
N ASP A 55 11.20 -11.94 0.19
CA ASP A 55 11.54 -12.92 -0.85
C ASP A 55 12.60 -12.41 -1.86
N LEU A 56 12.88 -11.13 -1.87
CA LEU A 56 13.81 -10.46 -2.79
C LEU A 56 15.18 -10.16 -2.20
N LYS A 57 15.40 -10.38 -0.91
CA LYS A 57 16.62 -9.98 -0.20
C LYS A 57 17.92 -10.49 -0.83
N ASP A 58 17.86 -11.66 -1.45
CA ASP A 58 19.01 -12.26 -2.16
C ASP A 58 19.10 -11.87 -3.64
N LYS A 59 18.07 -11.22 -4.19
CA LYS A 59 17.97 -10.88 -5.62
C LYS A 59 18.06 -9.39 -5.90
N LEU A 60 17.62 -8.58 -4.94
CA LEU A 60 17.57 -7.12 -5.05
C LEU A 60 18.38 -6.49 -3.92
N PRO A 61 19.57 -5.93 -4.21
CA PRO A 61 20.39 -5.25 -3.18
C PRO A 61 19.63 -4.16 -2.41
N ALA A 62 18.69 -3.50 -3.09
CA ALA A 62 17.84 -2.46 -2.48
C ALA A 62 16.68 -3.01 -1.62
N SER A 63 16.50 -4.33 -1.51
CA SER A 63 15.42 -4.93 -0.70
C SER A 63 15.48 -4.49 0.76
N LYS A 64 16.69 -4.35 1.33
CA LYS A 64 16.88 -3.82 2.69
C LYS A 64 16.40 -2.37 2.82
N GLN A 65 16.75 -1.52 1.87
CA GLN A 65 16.29 -0.13 1.85
C GLN A 65 14.76 -0.06 1.73
N LEU A 66 14.15 -0.90 0.90
CA LEU A 66 12.70 -1.02 0.81
C LEU A 66 12.07 -1.50 2.11
N ASP A 67 12.66 -2.48 2.80
CA ASP A 67 12.16 -2.94 4.11
C ASP A 67 12.19 -1.82 5.15
N ASP A 68 13.27 -1.03 5.19
CA ASP A 68 13.37 0.13 6.08
C ASP A 68 12.30 1.18 5.76
N ILE A 69 12.02 1.45 4.46
CA ILE A 69 10.94 2.34 4.03
C ILE A 69 9.58 1.77 4.48
N PHE A 70 9.28 0.51 4.18
CA PHE A 70 8.00 -0.10 4.53
C PHE A 70 7.78 -0.14 6.03
N ARG A 71 8.79 -0.52 6.81
CA ARG A 71 8.73 -0.52 8.27
C ARG A 71 8.42 0.86 8.82
N ARG A 72 9.06 1.89 8.29
CA ARG A 72 8.81 3.28 8.66
C ARG A 72 7.37 3.68 8.33
N LEU A 73 6.92 3.47 7.09
CA LEU A 73 5.56 3.80 6.64
C LEU A 73 4.50 3.10 7.49
N GLN A 74 4.71 1.82 7.84
CA GLN A 74 3.79 1.08 8.69
C GLN A 74 3.66 1.69 10.10
N ASN A 75 4.76 2.16 10.68
CA ASN A 75 4.71 2.85 11.97
C ASN A 75 4.02 4.22 11.85
N GLU A 76 4.37 5.02 10.83
CA GLU A 76 3.71 6.30 10.58
C GLU A 76 2.20 6.16 10.32
N LEU A 77 1.75 5.07 9.67
CA LEU A 77 0.33 4.77 9.47
C LEU A 77 -0.37 4.38 10.79
N PHE A 78 0.30 3.69 11.71
CA PHE A 78 -0.23 3.45 13.06
C PHE A 78 -0.37 4.74 13.85
N ASP A 79 0.63 5.62 13.78
CA ASP A 79 0.60 6.93 14.45
C ASP A 79 -0.51 7.81 13.86
N LEU A 80 -0.66 7.84 12.53
CA LEU A 80 -1.74 8.52 11.84
C LEU A 80 -3.11 7.97 12.24
N GLY A 81 -3.27 6.64 12.30
CA GLY A 81 -4.50 5.99 12.77
C GLY A 81 -4.85 6.40 14.21
N SER A 82 -3.84 6.44 15.10
CA SER A 82 -3.98 6.91 16.48
C SER A 82 -4.36 8.40 16.54
N GLU A 83 -3.76 9.26 15.73
CA GLU A 83 -4.10 10.68 15.61
C GLU A 83 -5.57 10.85 15.20
N LEU A 84 -6.01 10.16 14.14
CA LEU A 84 -7.40 10.22 13.66
C LEU A 84 -8.40 9.64 14.66
N ALA A 85 -8.00 8.63 15.45
CA ALA A 85 -8.82 8.04 16.51
C ALA A 85 -8.89 8.89 17.80
N THR A 86 -8.13 9.98 17.89
CA THR A 86 -8.06 10.85 19.06
C THR A 86 -8.93 12.08 18.85
N PRO A 87 -9.93 12.36 19.73
CA PRO A 87 -10.74 13.58 19.66
C PRO A 87 -9.88 14.84 19.81
N PRO A 88 -10.28 16.00 19.22
CA PRO A 88 -9.50 17.24 19.28
C PRO A 88 -9.27 17.76 20.70
N ASP A 89 -10.21 17.51 21.61
CA ASP A 89 -10.20 17.90 23.02
C ASP A 89 -9.41 16.94 23.91
N PHE A 90 -8.79 15.89 23.34
CA PHE A 90 -8.00 14.92 24.08
C PHE A 90 -6.54 14.91 23.61
N SER A 91 -5.61 14.83 24.57
CA SER A 91 -4.18 14.63 24.29
C SER A 91 -3.55 13.83 25.42
N TYR A 92 -2.45 13.15 25.11
CA TYR A 92 -1.65 12.40 26.09
C TYR A 92 -0.15 12.60 25.83
N GLU A 93 0.64 12.42 26.87
CA GLU A 93 2.08 12.53 26.79
C GLU A 93 2.68 11.50 25.80
N GLY A 94 3.53 11.98 24.90
CA GLY A 94 4.13 11.15 23.84
C GLY A 94 3.21 10.84 22.67
N MET A 95 2.07 11.54 22.54
CA MET A 95 1.24 11.46 21.35
C MET A 95 2.00 11.99 20.14
N PHE A 96 2.22 11.11 19.16
CA PHE A 96 2.79 11.52 17.88
C PHE A 96 1.68 12.08 16.97
N ARG A 97 2.03 13.06 16.18
CA ARG A 97 1.16 13.63 15.13
C ARG A 97 1.94 13.79 13.85
N ILE A 98 1.29 13.51 12.73
CA ILE A 98 1.86 13.76 11.41
C ILE A 98 2.05 15.27 11.22
N GLY A 99 3.21 15.64 10.67
CA GLY A 99 3.59 17.02 10.41
C GLY A 99 4.33 17.22 9.09
N ASP A 100 4.90 18.40 8.94
CA ASP A 100 5.70 18.80 7.77
C ASP A 100 6.92 17.87 7.53
N GLY A 101 7.55 17.42 8.62
CA GLY A 101 8.74 16.57 8.56
C GLY A 101 8.46 15.23 7.86
N GLU A 102 7.33 14.59 8.17
CA GLU A 102 6.91 13.32 7.57
C GLU A 102 6.59 13.51 6.10
N VAL A 103 5.85 14.55 5.73
CA VAL A 103 5.54 14.88 4.33
C VAL A 103 6.83 15.12 3.52
N LYS A 104 7.73 15.98 4.00
CA LYS A 104 9.02 16.23 3.33
C LYS A 104 9.89 14.99 3.21
N SER A 105 9.76 14.06 4.14
CA SER A 105 10.49 12.81 4.06
C SER A 105 9.95 11.88 2.98
N LEU A 106 8.62 11.82 2.75
CA LEU A 106 8.06 11.12 1.60
C LEU A 106 8.55 11.75 0.29
N GLU A 107 8.56 13.07 0.19
CA GLU A 107 9.05 13.81 -0.99
C GLU A 107 10.50 13.46 -1.32
N ARG A 108 11.38 13.44 -0.34
CA ARG A 108 12.80 13.05 -0.55
C ARG A 108 12.94 11.63 -1.09
N ILE A 109 12.12 10.67 -0.62
CA ILE A 109 12.16 9.30 -1.13
C ILE A 109 11.65 9.27 -2.57
N ILE A 110 10.59 10.02 -2.89
CA ILE A 110 10.05 10.16 -4.25
C ILE A 110 11.15 10.68 -5.18
N ASP A 111 11.78 11.79 -4.83
CA ASP A 111 12.80 12.44 -5.65
C ASP A 111 13.98 11.47 -5.92
N THR A 112 14.49 10.82 -4.87
CA THR A 112 15.57 9.84 -4.99
C THR A 112 15.21 8.67 -5.91
N CYS A 113 13.99 8.12 -5.79
CA CYS A 113 13.57 7.01 -6.65
C CYS A 113 13.30 7.46 -8.10
N GLN A 114 12.87 8.70 -8.30
CA GLN A 114 12.60 9.26 -9.62
C GLN A 114 13.87 9.48 -10.45
N GLU A 115 15.02 9.74 -9.83
CA GLU A 115 16.32 9.83 -10.54
C GLU A 115 16.62 8.57 -11.37
N ASP A 116 16.14 7.43 -10.92
CA ASP A 116 16.30 6.16 -11.64
C ASP A 116 15.24 5.92 -12.72
N LEU A 117 14.17 6.72 -12.81
CA LEU A 117 13.00 6.43 -13.63
C LEU A 117 12.92 7.33 -14.88
N GLU A 118 12.60 6.71 -16.01
CA GLU A 118 12.29 7.47 -17.22
C GLU A 118 10.93 8.18 -17.12
N PRO A 119 10.78 9.38 -17.73
CA PRO A 119 9.49 10.06 -17.83
C PRO A 119 8.43 9.16 -18.48
N LEU A 120 7.19 9.28 -18.01
CA LEU A 120 6.07 8.55 -18.59
C LEU A 120 5.45 9.33 -19.75
N ASN A 121 5.11 8.60 -20.80
CA ASN A 121 4.34 9.13 -21.95
C ASN A 121 2.91 8.54 -22.02
N SER A 122 2.54 7.65 -21.09
CA SER A 122 1.22 7.06 -20.94
C SER A 122 0.98 6.65 -19.49
N PHE A 123 -0.27 6.29 -19.14
CA PHE A 123 -0.57 5.66 -17.86
C PHE A 123 -0.04 4.22 -17.82
N ILE A 124 0.31 3.76 -16.62
CA ILE A 124 0.73 2.38 -16.37
C ILE A 124 -0.46 1.59 -15.87
N LEU A 125 -0.66 0.41 -16.41
CA LEU A 125 -1.59 -0.58 -15.88
C LEU A 125 -1.02 -1.17 -14.60
N PRO A 126 -1.81 -1.33 -13.52
CA PRO A 126 -1.35 -1.95 -12.28
C PRO A 126 -0.77 -3.34 -12.53
N GLY A 127 0.46 -3.59 -12.05
CA GLY A 127 1.19 -4.85 -12.28
C GLY A 127 2.64 -4.72 -11.84
N GLY A 128 3.57 -5.37 -12.53
CA GLY A 128 4.99 -5.28 -12.25
C GLY A 128 5.42 -6.15 -11.07
N GLY A 129 5.15 -7.47 -11.13
CA GLY A 129 5.52 -8.43 -10.10
C GLY A 129 4.70 -8.34 -8.81
N LYS A 130 5.09 -9.12 -7.79
CA LYS A 130 4.33 -9.22 -6.54
C LYS A 130 4.39 -7.92 -5.73
N VAL A 131 5.60 -7.41 -5.49
CA VAL A 131 5.78 -6.16 -4.72
C VAL A 131 5.15 -4.98 -5.44
N GLY A 132 5.39 -4.82 -6.76
CA GLY A 132 4.80 -3.76 -7.58
C GLY A 132 3.27 -3.81 -7.58
N GLY A 133 2.68 -5.00 -7.73
CA GLY A 133 1.23 -5.22 -7.70
C GLY A 133 0.61 -4.79 -6.37
N PHE A 134 1.20 -5.16 -5.22
CA PHE A 134 0.71 -4.74 -3.90
C PHE A 134 0.93 -3.25 -3.64
N LEU A 135 2.00 -2.65 -4.16
CA LEU A 135 2.20 -1.19 -4.09
C LEU A 135 1.12 -0.44 -4.88
N HIS A 136 0.72 -0.94 -6.05
CA HIS A 136 -0.42 -0.37 -6.79
C HIS A 136 -1.74 -0.53 -6.02
N GLN A 137 -1.98 -1.66 -5.35
CA GLN A 137 -3.15 -1.86 -4.50
C GLN A 137 -3.10 -0.89 -3.31
N ALA A 138 -1.97 -0.81 -2.59
CA ALA A 138 -1.78 0.13 -1.49
C ALA A 138 -2.06 1.57 -1.93
N ARG A 139 -1.58 1.98 -3.11
CA ARG A 139 -1.87 3.30 -3.69
C ARG A 139 -3.38 3.55 -3.84
N THR A 140 -4.13 2.59 -4.32
CA THR A 140 -5.58 2.77 -4.51
C THR A 140 -6.34 2.84 -3.18
N VAL A 141 -5.92 2.06 -2.18
CA VAL A 141 -6.45 2.13 -0.81
C VAL A 141 -6.06 3.47 -0.17
N CYS A 142 -4.82 3.94 -0.33
CA CYS A 142 -4.36 5.24 0.14
C CYS A 142 -5.22 6.39 -0.40
N ARG A 143 -5.56 6.36 -1.69
CA ARG A 143 -6.49 7.33 -2.31
C ARG A 143 -7.93 7.21 -1.80
N ARG A 144 -8.36 6.06 -1.31
CA ARG A 144 -9.63 5.91 -0.60
C ARG A 144 -9.52 6.53 0.79
N ALA A 145 -8.46 6.24 1.55
CA ALA A 145 -8.20 6.84 2.86
C ALA A 145 -8.18 8.38 2.79
N GLU A 146 -7.56 8.95 1.75
CA GLU A 146 -7.59 10.39 1.49
C GLU A 146 -9.02 10.95 1.42
N ARG A 147 -9.91 10.29 0.67
CA ARG A 147 -11.31 10.70 0.56
C ARG A 147 -12.09 10.51 1.86
N ASP A 148 -11.78 9.47 2.64
CA ASP A 148 -12.44 9.21 3.93
C ASP A 148 -12.00 10.23 4.97
N ILE A 149 -10.72 10.61 5.02
CA ILE A 149 -10.23 11.72 5.86
C ILE A 149 -10.90 13.04 5.45
N LEU A 150 -11.04 13.31 4.14
CA LEU A 150 -11.71 14.51 3.66
C LEU A 150 -13.22 14.51 4.04
N ARG A 151 -13.89 13.36 4.01
CA ARG A 151 -15.28 13.25 4.47
C ARG A 151 -15.37 13.53 5.97
N PHE A 152 -14.52 12.90 6.75
CA PHE A 152 -14.42 13.10 8.19
C PHE A 152 -14.13 14.57 8.56
N SER A 153 -13.21 15.24 7.84
CA SER A 153 -12.88 16.66 8.11
C SER A 153 -13.99 17.68 7.85
N ARG A 154 -15.12 17.26 7.23
CA ARG A 154 -16.31 18.08 7.07
C ARG A 154 -17.23 18.01 8.29
N GLU A 155 -17.07 17.00 9.12
CA GLU A 155 -17.89 16.76 10.31
C GLU A 155 -17.18 17.17 11.59
N GLU A 156 -15.85 17.05 11.63
CA GLU A 156 -15.04 17.35 12.81
C GLU A 156 -13.73 18.04 12.39
N GLU A 157 -13.15 18.81 13.29
CA GLU A 157 -11.86 19.46 13.05
C GLU A 157 -10.73 18.43 12.94
N VAL A 158 -9.99 18.50 11.84
CA VAL A 158 -8.83 17.66 11.55
C VAL A 158 -7.67 18.55 11.12
N SER A 159 -6.48 18.28 11.65
CA SER A 159 -5.25 18.94 11.19
C SER A 159 -5.08 18.75 9.66
N PRO A 160 -4.48 19.70 8.94
CA PRO A 160 -4.23 19.55 7.49
C PRO A 160 -3.17 18.51 7.15
N TRP A 161 -2.36 18.08 8.12
CA TRP A 161 -1.23 17.20 7.87
C TRP A 161 -1.60 15.76 7.53
N PRO A 162 -2.56 15.10 8.18
CA PRO A 162 -3.07 13.79 7.77
C PRO A 162 -3.44 13.73 6.28
N PHE A 163 -4.19 14.72 5.80
CA PHE A 163 -4.58 14.79 4.39
C PHE A 163 -3.38 14.97 3.46
N LYS A 164 -2.47 15.90 3.76
CA LYS A 164 -1.24 16.13 2.99
C LYS A 164 -0.37 14.87 2.93
N TYR A 165 -0.24 14.19 4.06
CA TYR A 165 0.57 12.98 4.17
C TYR A 165 0.03 11.86 3.27
N VAL A 166 -1.27 11.51 3.36
CA VAL A 166 -1.82 10.42 2.54
C VAL A 166 -1.85 10.77 1.06
N ASN A 167 -2.04 12.05 0.69
CA ASN A 167 -1.90 12.50 -0.68
C ASN A 167 -0.49 12.21 -1.20
N ARG A 168 0.55 12.64 -0.49
CA ARG A 168 1.94 12.42 -0.86
C ARG A 168 2.35 10.95 -0.79
N LEU A 169 1.81 10.20 0.18
CA LEU A 169 2.04 8.75 0.28
C LEU A 169 1.51 8.01 -0.97
N SER A 170 0.38 8.44 -1.52
CA SER A 170 -0.14 7.82 -2.76
C SER A 170 0.82 8.00 -3.94
N ASP A 171 1.51 9.14 -4.03
CA ASP A 171 2.53 9.41 -5.05
C ASP A 171 3.78 8.54 -4.82
N LEU A 172 4.22 8.44 -3.57
CA LEU A 172 5.35 7.57 -3.20
C LEU A 172 5.07 6.11 -3.57
N LEU A 173 3.88 5.58 -3.26
CA LEU A 173 3.52 4.19 -3.57
C LEU A 173 3.52 3.93 -5.08
N PHE A 174 3.13 4.91 -5.89
CA PHE A 174 3.24 4.83 -7.34
C PHE A 174 4.70 4.81 -7.81
N VAL A 175 5.52 5.71 -7.30
CA VAL A 175 6.94 5.79 -7.67
C VAL A 175 7.68 4.51 -7.24
N LEU A 176 7.44 4.03 -6.02
CA LEU A 176 8.04 2.77 -5.54
C LEU A 176 7.62 1.56 -6.39
N SER A 177 6.36 1.49 -6.85
CA SER A 177 5.91 0.38 -7.71
C SER A 177 6.71 0.32 -9.01
N ARG A 178 6.97 1.46 -9.63
CA ARG A 178 7.81 1.58 -10.83
C ARG A 178 9.27 1.26 -10.57
N TRP A 179 9.79 1.85 -9.48
CA TRP A 179 11.19 1.70 -9.11
C TRP A 179 11.56 0.24 -8.85
N VAL A 180 10.72 -0.49 -8.11
CA VAL A 180 10.90 -1.93 -7.87
C VAL A 180 10.83 -2.71 -9.18
N SER A 181 9.85 -2.45 -10.03
CA SER A 181 9.72 -3.12 -11.33
C SER A 181 10.95 -2.90 -12.19
N LYS A 182 11.49 -1.68 -12.25
CA LYS A 182 12.75 -1.38 -12.98
C LYS A 182 13.93 -2.16 -12.39
N LYS A 183 14.10 -2.15 -11.06
CA LYS A 183 15.23 -2.84 -10.40
C LYS A 183 15.19 -4.36 -10.59
N LEU A 184 14.00 -4.95 -10.74
CA LEU A 184 13.80 -6.39 -10.98
C LEU A 184 13.68 -6.76 -12.46
N SER A 185 13.77 -5.78 -13.37
CA SER A 185 13.52 -5.97 -14.81
C SER A 185 12.13 -6.59 -15.09
N GLU A 186 11.14 -6.23 -14.28
CA GLU A 186 9.76 -6.63 -14.47
C GLU A 186 9.07 -5.69 -15.46
N PRO A 187 8.11 -6.19 -16.29
CA PRO A 187 7.49 -5.38 -17.32
C PRO A 187 6.56 -4.33 -16.73
N GLU A 188 6.66 -3.07 -17.22
CA GLU A 188 5.61 -2.07 -17.09
C GLU A 188 4.70 -2.14 -18.32
N TYR A 189 3.39 -2.33 -18.10
CA TYR A 189 2.40 -2.35 -19.17
C TYR A 189 1.77 -0.96 -19.28
N LEU A 190 1.93 -0.31 -20.42
CA LEU A 190 1.34 0.99 -20.67
C LEU A 190 -0.13 0.85 -21.10
N TRP A 191 -0.93 1.81 -20.69
CA TRP A 191 -2.32 1.88 -21.14
C TRP A 191 -2.40 2.24 -22.64
N GLU A 192 -3.09 1.40 -23.37
CA GLU A 192 -3.38 1.59 -24.80
C GLU A 192 -4.83 2.04 -24.97
N ARG A 193 -5.02 3.30 -25.35
CA ARG A 193 -6.35 3.88 -25.48
C ARG A 193 -7.17 3.14 -26.55
N GLY A 194 -8.34 2.65 -26.16
CA GLY A 194 -9.27 2.01 -27.10
C GLY A 194 -8.88 0.60 -27.52
N LEU A 195 -7.92 -0.05 -26.83
CA LEU A 195 -7.60 -1.46 -27.05
C LEU A 195 -8.88 -2.31 -26.86
N ARG A 196 -9.54 -2.68 -27.97
CA ARG A 196 -10.73 -3.54 -27.99
C ARG A 196 -10.39 -4.78 -28.79
N GLY A 197 -10.47 -5.95 -28.16
CA GLY A 197 -10.53 -7.23 -28.88
C GLY A 197 -9.32 -7.51 -29.77
N SER A 198 -8.09 -7.28 -29.32
CA SER A 198 -6.95 -7.92 -29.94
C SER A 198 -7.21 -9.43 -29.86
N LYS A 199 -7.24 -10.10 -31.03
CA LYS A 199 -7.36 -11.56 -31.10
C LYS A 199 -6.38 -12.16 -30.10
N ILE A 200 -6.89 -12.79 -29.06
CA ILE A 200 -6.06 -13.53 -28.11
C ILE A 200 -5.26 -14.50 -28.98
N ARG A 201 -3.99 -14.21 -29.17
CA ARG A 201 -3.06 -15.15 -29.82
C ARG A 201 -2.90 -16.32 -28.88
N THR A 202 -3.79 -17.31 -29.02
CA THR A 202 -3.60 -18.60 -28.37
C THR A 202 -2.28 -19.14 -28.88
N ARG A 203 -1.29 -19.20 -28.00
CA ARG A 203 -0.01 -19.87 -28.27
C ARG A 203 -0.35 -21.31 -28.59
N LYS A 204 -0.34 -21.66 -29.90
CA LYS A 204 -0.43 -23.07 -30.35
C LYS A 204 0.76 -23.77 -29.69
N THR A 205 0.51 -24.55 -28.68
CA THR A 205 1.46 -25.51 -28.12
C THR A 205 1.84 -26.45 -29.26
N LYS A 206 3.07 -26.33 -29.75
CA LYS A 206 3.64 -27.31 -30.67
C LYS A 206 3.64 -28.66 -29.94
N ARG A 207 2.71 -29.53 -30.31
CA ARG A 207 2.78 -30.94 -29.93
C ARG A 207 4.09 -31.49 -30.46
N VAL A 208 5.02 -31.79 -29.55
CA VAL A 208 6.21 -32.59 -29.86
C VAL A 208 5.73 -34.00 -30.16
N THR A 209 5.55 -34.33 -31.45
CA THR A 209 5.35 -35.66 -31.90
C THR A 209 6.67 -36.43 -31.68
N LYS A 210 6.72 -37.25 -30.64
CA LYS A 210 7.76 -38.25 -30.47
C LYS A 210 7.69 -39.24 -31.64
N ASN A 211 8.62 -39.14 -32.58
CA ASN A 211 8.88 -40.15 -33.61
C ASN A 211 9.25 -41.49 -32.92
N ARG A 212 8.29 -42.40 -32.87
CA ARG A 212 8.49 -43.81 -32.62
C ARG A 212 8.73 -44.49 -33.99
N SER A 213 9.94 -44.46 -34.51
CA SER A 213 10.31 -45.35 -35.60
C SER A 213 11.80 -45.65 -35.47
N ALA A 214 12.08 -46.91 -35.34
CA ALA A 214 13.29 -47.65 -35.64
C ALA A 214 13.78 -48.53 -34.47
N ARG A 215 13.09 -49.62 -34.26
CA ARG A 215 13.74 -50.88 -33.82
C ARG A 215 12.94 -52.07 -34.37
N LYS A 216 13.21 -52.41 -35.62
CA LYS A 216 13.07 -53.77 -36.18
C LYS A 216 14.02 -53.84 -37.35
N LYS A 217 15.16 -54.54 -37.16
CA LYS A 217 15.79 -55.51 -38.12
C LYS A 217 17.20 -55.81 -37.62
N GLY A 218 17.46 -57.08 -37.51
CA GLY A 218 18.78 -57.67 -37.33
C GLY A 218 18.75 -58.88 -36.41
N ALA A 219 18.39 -60.04 -37.02
CA ALA A 219 18.87 -61.40 -36.91
C ALA A 219 19.29 -61.93 -35.54
#